data_1685063074b91371f362b375251df277
#
_entry.id   1685063074b91371f362b375251df277
#
_cell.length_a   1.000
_cell.length_b   1.000
_cell.length_c   1.000
_cell.angle_alpha   90.00
_cell.angle_beta   90.00
_cell.angle_gamma   90.00
#
_symmetry.space_group_name_H-M   'P 1'
#
loop_
_entity.id
_entity.type
_entity.pdbx_description
1 polymer ?
#
loop_
_entity_poly.entity_id
_entity_poly.type
_entity_poly.pdbx_seq_one_letter_code
_entity_poly.pdbx_strand_id
1 'polypeptide(L)'
;MDTKVLLPIWVFGSMSLYAVATSMLYRNGGRLDNALSASSLGGLVHEIGTLLFNIGIPFVAMLLGVVSFDLLGLGKLSSSVDHVAGFTLDEWLRGAGGLLGAVALVWFVMRQSRSAITVSSETPSGYSLVRNAICDEAHWMFYRAPATLFLSDAFLGASIGFALVVFEWLLNPRFIPTNFARPNRWSLLIRLMCAISSGALYLGTQNLWLMIAAHIVIALTGSRLVQNVLSRKIELNEQAV
;
A
#
# COMPACT_ATOMS: atom_id res chain seq x y z
N MET A 1 18.00 24.05 -6.85
CA MET A 1 16.60 24.31 -6.40
C MET A 1 16.45 23.64 -5.06
N ASP A 2 15.79 24.28 -4.09
CA ASP A 2 15.69 23.75 -2.72
C ASP A 2 14.85 22.45 -2.71
N THR A 3 15.37 21.39 -2.10
CA THR A 3 14.68 20.11 -1.91
C THR A 3 13.31 20.28 -1.26
N LYS A 4 13.18 21.24 -0.33
CA LYS A 4 11.93 21.58 0.31
C LYS A 4 10.85 22.05 -0.68
N VAL A 5 11.22 22.67 -1.80
CA VAL A 5 10.27 23.11 -2.83
C VAL A 5 9.99 21.97 -3.83
N LEU A 6 11.05 21.25 -4.20
CA LEU A 6 10.95 20.20 -5.23
C LEU A 6 10.09 19.01 -4.77
N LEU A 7 10.27 18.54 -3.53
CA LEU A 7 9.60 17.34 -3.06
C LEU A 7 8.07 17.43 -3.06
N PRO A 8 7.42 18.51 -2.55
CA PRO A 8 5.98 18.68 -2.72
C PRO A 8 5.54 18.75 -4.18
N ILE A 9 6.30 19.41 -5.06
CA ILE A 9 5.98 19.48 -6.50
C ILE A 9 5.94 18.06 -7.10
N TRP A 10 6.90 17.22 -6.75
CA TRP A 10 6.93 15.82 -7.20
C TRP A 10 5.73 15.02 -6.67
N VAL A 11 5.39 15.17 -5.39
CA VAL A 11 4.25 14.48 -4.78
C VAL A 11 2.93 14.94 -5.42
N PHE A 12 2.66 16.25 -5.47
CA PHE A 12 1.43 16.74 -6.11
C PHE A 12 1.40 16.50 -7.61
N GLY A 13 2.55 16.52 -8.29
CA GLY A 13 2.68 16.15 -9.70
C GLY A 13 2.31 14.67 -9.93
N SER A 14 2.77 13.75 -9.07
CA SER A 14 2.40 12.33 -9.15
C SER A 14 0.90 12.12 -8.91
N MET A 15 0.31 12.79 -7.92
CA MET A 15 -1.14 12.73 -7.64
C MET A 15 -1.97 13.27 -8.82
N SER A 16 -1.51 14.37 -9.43
CA SER A 16 -2.16 14.95 -10.61
C SER A 16 -2.10 13.99 -11.81
N LEU A 17 -0.96 13.35 -12.03
CA LEU A 17 -0.79 12.32 -13.06
C LEU A 17 -1.73 11.15 -12.84
N TYR A 18 -1.83 10.66 -11.59
CA TYR A 18 -2.77 9.60 -11.22
C TYR A 18 -4.22 9.98 -11.49
N ALA A 19 -4.64 11.18 -11.05
CA ALA A 19 -5.99 11.68 -11.26
C ALA A 19 -6.36 11.80 -12.74
N VAL A 20 -5.43 12.31 -13.56
CA VAL A 20 -5.64 12.42 -15.02
C VAL A 20 -5.73 11.03 -15.65
N ALA A 21 -4.79 10.13 -15.34
CA ALA A 21 -4.77 8.78 -15.90
C ALA A 21 -6.05 7.99 -15.56
N THR A 22 -6.45 7.97 -14.28
CA THR A 22 -7.66 7.27 -13.84
C THR A 22 -8.93 7.89 -14.40
N SER A 23 -8.99 9.23 -14.52
CA SER A 23 -10.12 9.93 -15.11
C SER A 23 -10.25 9.66 -16.62
N MET A 24 -9.13 9.59 -17.35
CA MET A 24 -9.14 9.24 -18.76
C MET A 24 -9.63 7.81 -18.99
N LEU A 25 -9.16 6.85 -18.18
CA LEU A 25 -9.64 5.47 -18.23
C LEU A 25 -11.15 5.36 -17.92
N TYR A 26 -11.63 6.18 -16.99
CA TYR A 26 -13.05 6.21 -16.61
C TYR A 26 -13.94 6.82 -17.70
N ARG A 27 -13.54 8.00 -18.25
CA ARG A 27 -14.34 8.76 -19.24
C ARG A 27 -14.56 7.99 -20.53
N ASN A 28 -13.63 7.16 -20.95
CA ASN A 28 -13.75 6.32 -22.15
C ASN A 28 -14.71 5.12 -21.98
N GLY A 29 -15.59 5.15 -20.97
CA GLY A 29 -16.63 4.15 -20.72
C GLY A 29 -16.11 2.74 -20.52
N GLY A 30 -14.87 2.60 -20.03
CA GLY A 30 -14.20 1.32 -19.88
C GLY A 30 -13.73 0.69 -21.20
N ARG A 31 -13.93 1.31 -22.37
CA ARG A 31 -13.50 0.75 -23.66
C ARG A 31 -11.98 0.54 -23.70
N LEU A 32 -11.21 1.52 -23.21
CA LEU A 32 -9.76 1.44 -23.11
C LEU A 32 -9.34 0.36 -22.11
N ASP A 33 -10.00 0.29 -20.97
CA ASP A 33 -9.74 -0.68 -19.93
C ASP A 33 -10.08 -2.11 -20.40
N ASN A 34 -11.22 -2.27 -21.07
CA ASN A 34 -11.61 -3.54 -21.68
C ASN A 34 -10.68 -3.96 -22.84
N ALA A 35 -10.21 -3.01 -23.64
CA ALA A 35 -9.25 -3.29 -24.71
C ALA A 35 -7.86 -3.66 -24.14
N LEU A 36 -7.42 -2.98 -23.08
CA LEU A 36 -6.18 -3.31 -22.37
C LEU A 36 -6.29 -4.67 -21.65
N SER A 37 -7.39 -4.93 -20.96
CA SER A 37 -7.57 -6.20 -20.22
C SER A 37 -7.81 -7.41 -21.14
N ALA A 38 -8.31 -7.20 -22.34
CA ALA A 38 -8.53 -8.27 -23.32
C ALA A 38 -7.24 -8.76 -24.03
N SER A 39 -6.12 -8.03 -23.90
CA SER A 39 -4.86 -8.40 -24.52
C SER A 39 -3.77 -8.65 -23.47
N SER A 40 -2.93 -9.67 -23.70
CA SER A 40 -1.75 -9.94 -22.85
C SER A 40 -0.80 -8.73 -22.78
N LEU A 41 -0.68 -7.98 -23.86
CA LEU A 41 0.10 -6.75 -23.94
C LEU A 41 -0.48 -5.65 -23.03
N GLY A 42 -1.79 -5.53 -22.97
CA GLY A 42 -2.46 -4.55 -22.13
C GLY A 42 -2.29 -4.83 -20.63
N GLY A 43 -2.32 -6.11 -20.23
CA GLY A 43 -1.98 -6.52 -18.87
C GLY A 43 -0.55 -6.12 -18.49
N LEU A 44 0.40 -6.36 -19.39
CA LEU A 44 1.80 -5.95 -19.20
C LEU A 44 1.96 -4.42 -19.10
N VAL A 45 1.29 -3.67 -19.97
CA VAL A 45 1.30 -2.19 -19.94
C VAL A 45 0.74 -1.66 -18.61
N HIS A 46 -0.35 -2.26 -18.11
CA HIS A 46 -0.92 -1.90 -16.82
C HIS A 46 0.04 -2.20 -15.66
N GLU A 47 0.70 -3.37 -15.67
CA GLU A 47 1.68 -3.74 -14.64
C GLU A 47 2.91 -2.82 -14.66
N ILE A 48 3.47 -2.56 -15.82
CA ILE A 48 4.62 -1.63 -15.98
C ILE A 48 4.20 -0.22 -15.55
N GLY A 49 3.03 0.26 -15.95
CA GLY A 49 2.51 1.55 -15.54
C GLY A 49 2.38 1.67 -14.03
N THR A 50 1.86 0.65 -13.37
CA THR A 50 1.74 0.58 -11.91
C THR A 50 3.11 0.60 -11.22
N LEU A 51 4.09 -0.17 -11.72
CA LEU A 51 5.44 -0.18 -11.20
C LEU A 51 6.15 1.17 -11.39
N LEU A 52 6.03 1.77 -12.57
CA LEU A 52 6.61 3.08 -12.85
C LEU A 52 5.98 4.18 -11.98
N PHE A 53 4.68 4.12 -11.75
CA PHE A 53 4.02 5.07 -10.88
C PHE A 53 4.43 4.91 -9.41
N ASN A 54 4.31 3.71 -8.86
CA ASN A 54 4.48 3.48 -7.42
C ASN A 54 5.96 3.43 -6.97
N ILE A 55 6.85 2.94 -7.83
CA ILE A 55 8.28 2.79 -7.51
C ILE A 55 9.12 3.73 -8.36
N GLY A 56 8.83 3.85 -9.65
CA GLY A 56 9.63 4.62 -10.59
C GLY A 56 9.69 6.10 -10.23
N ILE A 57 8.55 6.73 -9.90
CA ILE A 57 8.50 8.14 -9.52
C ILE A 57 9.31 8.41 -8.23
N PRO A 58 9.11 7.69 -7.10
CA PRO A 58 9.95 7.82 -5.92
C PRO A 58 11.43 7.58 -6.20
N PHE A 59 11.76 6.57 -7.02
CA PHE A 59 13.13 6.24 -7.38
C PHE A 59 13.81 7.35 -8.19
N VAL A 60 13.12 7.90 -9.20
CA VAL A 60 13.67 9.03 -9.98
C VAL A 60 13.83 10.27 -9.11
N ALA A 61 12.87 10.57 -8.23
CA ALA A 61 13.00 11.67 -7.27
C ALA A 61 14.23 11.50 -6.36
N MET A 62 14.53 10.26 -5.96
CA MET A 62 15.73 9.92 -5.18
C MET A 62 17.01 10.09 -6.01
N LEU A 63 17.05 9.61 -7.25
CA LEU A 63 18.22 9.79 -8.15
C LEU A 63 18.53 11.24 -8.44
N LEU A 64 17.52 12.09 -8.50
CA LEU A 64 17.66 13.53 -8.70
C LEU A 64 17.99 14.30 -7.39
N GLY A 65 18.14 13.59 -6.26
CA GLY A 65 18.43 14.19 -4.97
C GLY A 65 17.26 15.00 -4.37
N VAL A 66 16.03 14.78 -4.87
CA VAL A 66 14.81 15.42 -4.36
C VAL A 66 14.38 14.81 -3.02
N VAL A 67 14.63 13.52 -2.83
CA VAL A 67 14.35 12.79 -1.59
C VAL A 67 15.55 11.92 -1.22
N SER A 68 15.86 11.82 0.08
CA SER A 68 16.95 10.98 0.57
C SER A 68 16.49 9.55 0.85
N PHE A 69 17.46 8.61 0.92
CA PHE A 69 17.21 7.23 1.34
C PHE A 69 16.55 7.16 2.72
N ASP A 70 17.01 7.97 3.67
CA ASP A 70 16.45 8.00 5.03
C ASP A 70 14.99 8.43 5.05
N LEU A 71 14.63 9.45 4.25
CA LEU A 71 13.24 9.91 4.15
C LEU A 71 12.31 8.86 3.53
N LEU A 72 12.84 7.98 2.66
CA LEU A 72 12.11 6.84 2.11
C LEU A 72 12.15 5.61 3.02
N GLY A 73 12.72 5.70 4.22
CA GLY A 73 12.79 4.58 5.15
C GLY A 73 13.65 3.42 4.67
N LEU A 74 14.59 3.66 3.75
CA LEU A 74 15.54 2.66 3.25
C LEU A 74 16.76 2.51 4.17
N GLY A 75 16.86 3.37 5.20
CA GLY A 75 17.94 3.39 6.16
C GLY A 75 19.13 4.21 5.70
N LYS A 76 20.07 4.40 6.62
CA LYS A 76 21.30 5.14 6.34
C LYS A 76 22.22 4.29 5.48
N LEU A 77 22.79 4.88 4.43
CA LEU A 77 23.88 4.28 3.65
C LEU A 77 25.16 4.26 4.53
N SER A 78 25.14 3.47 5.58
CA SER A 78 26.28 3.31 6.50
C SER A 78 27.00 2.00 6.20
N SER A 79 28.31 2.09 6.04
CA SER A 79 29.20 0.94 5.87
C SER A 79 29.56 0.26 7.20
N SER A 80 28.92 0.61 8.32
CA SER A 80 29.23 0.01 9.62
C SER A 80 28.67 -1.41 9.71
N VAL A 81 29.47 -2.33 10.29
CA VAL A 81 29.17 -3.77 10.44
C VAL A 81 27.91 -4.00 11.28
N ASP A 82 27.51 -3.02 12.10
CA ASP A 82 26.38 -3.13 13.04
C ASP A 82 25.01 -2.79 12.41
N HIS A 83 24.96 -2.47 11.10
CA HIS A 83 23.73 -2.10 10.41
C HIS A 83 23.33 -3.16 9.37
N VAL A 84 22.11 -3.65 9.49
CA VAL A 84 21.48 -4.52 8.48
C VAL A 84 20.48 -3.68 7.70
N ALA A 85 20.66 -3.57 6.39
CA ALA A 85 19.83 -2.72 5.52
C ALA A 85 19.68 -1.27 6.05
N GLY A 86 20.74 -0.70 6.64
CA GLY A 86 20.79 0.67 7.14
C GLY A 86 20.18 0.90 8.52
N PHE A 87 19.82 -0.16 9.26
CA PHE A 87 19.23 -0.11 10.60
C PHE A 87 20.00 -0.97 11.57
N THR A 88 20.05 -0.56 12.85
CA THR A 88 20.65 -1.33 13.94
C THR A 88 19.80 -2.54 14.33
N LEU A 89 20.41 -3.53 14.97
CA LEU A 89 19.67 -4.69 15.47
C LEU A 89 18.55 -4.31 16.47
N ASP A 90 18.79 -3.29 17.30
CA ASP A 90 17.80 -2.79 18.26
C ASP A 90 16.60 -2.16 17.56
N GLU A 91 16.81 -1.40 16.47
CA GLU A 91 15.73 -0.86 15.64
C GLU A 91 14.92 -1.98 14.97
N TRP A 92 15.59 -3.04 14.50
CA TRP A 92 14.92 -4.23 13.98
C TRP A 92 14.09 -4.95 15.02
N LEU A 93 14.61 -5.15 16.24
CA LEU A 93 13.89 -5.83 17.33
C LEU A 93 12.67 -5.03 17.79
N ARG A 94 12.81 -3.72 17.97
CA ARG A 94 11.68 -2.83 18.29
C ARG A 94 10.62 -2.85 17.19
N GLY A 95 11.05 -2.79 15.94
CA GLY A 95 10.16 -2.86 14.81
C GLY A 95 9.46 -4.22 14.68
N ALA A 96 10.16 -5.33 14.94
CA ALA A 96 9.56 -6.66 14.97
C ALA A 96 8.48 -6.79 16.05
N GLY A 97 8.70 -6.22 17.23
CA GLY A 97 7.69 -6.15 18.29
C GLY A 97 6.44 -5.37 17.84
N GLY A 98 6.63 -4.21 17.23
CA GLY A 98 5.56 -3.41 16.66
C GLY A 98 4.80 -4.14 15.53
N LEU A 99 5.53 -4.84 14.66
CA LEU A 99 4.97 -5.67 13.60
C LEU A 99 4.07 -6.77 14.18
N LEU A 100 4.55 -7.51 15.17
CA LEU A 100 3.77 -8.58 15.82
C LEU A 100 2.50 -8.01 16.47
N GLY A 101 2.60 -6.87 17.15
CA GLY A 101 1.45 -6.19 17.75
C GLY A 101 0.42 -5.75 16.70
N ALA A 102 0.86 -5.13 15.59
CA ALA A 102 0.00 -4.71 14.50
C ALA A 102 -0.70 -5.90 13.84
N VAL A 103 0.04 -6.98 13.54
CA VAL A 103 -0.53 -8.20 12.94
C VAL A 103 -1.54 -8.85 13.88
N ALA A 104 -1.25 -8.96 15.18
CA ALA A 104 -2.17 -9.52 16.17
C ALA A 104 -3.47 -8.71 16.27
N LEU A 105 -3.37 -7.37 16.31
CA LEU A 105 -4.53 -6.48 16.35
C LEU A 105 -5.37 -6.63 15.07
N VAL A 106 -4.75 -6.60 13.91
CA VAL A 106 -5.44 -6.78 12.62
C VAL A 106 -6.12 -8.15 12.55
N TRP A 107 -5.41 -9.21 12.94
CA TRP A 107 -5.99 -10.56 13.00
C TRP A 107 -7.22 -10.62 13.91
N PHE A 108 -7.14 -9.98 15.09
CA PHE A 108 -8.26 -9.91 16.02
C PHE A 108 -9.46 -9.19 15.40
N VAL A 109 -9.26 -8.00 14.82
CA VAL A 109 -10.33 -7.23 14.13
C VAL A 109 -10.93 -8.03 13.00
N MET A 110 -10.12 -8.64 12.16
CA MET A 110 -10.59 -9.47 11.05
C MET A 110 -11.37 -10.68 11.54
N ARG A 111 -10.95 -11.30 12.64
CA ARG A 111 -11.66 -12.44 13.24
C ARG A 111 -13.05 -12.04 13.73
N GLN A 112 -13.20 -10.88 14.34
CA GLN A 112 -14.51 -10.38 14.80
C GLN A 112 -15.43 -10.02 13.63
N SER A 113 -14.87 -9.56 12.53
CA SER A 113 -15.61 -9.11 11.34
C SER A 113 -15.98 -10.24 10.37
N ARG A 114 -15.73 -11.52 10.70
CA ARG A 114 -15.96 -12.68 9.80
C ARG A 114 -17.38 -12.78 9.29
N SER A 115 -18.38 -12.47 10.11
CA SER A 115 -19.80 -12.52 9.73
C SER A 115 -20.18 -11.52 8.64
N ALA A 116 -19.40 -10.44 8.53
CA ALA A 116 -19.60 -9.39 7.53
C ALA A 116 -18.92 -9.70 6.18
N ILE A 117 -18.17 -10.81 6.06
CA ILE A 117 -17.47 -11.17 4.82
C ILE A 117 -18.51 -11.58 3.78
N THR A 118 -18.73 -10.69 2.83
CA THR A 118 -19.40 -10.98 1.57
C THR A 118 -18.33 -11.28 0.52
N VAL A 119 -18.37 -12.45 -0.05
CA VAL A 119 -17.29 -12.99 -0.85
C VAL A 119 -17.35 -12.47 -2.27
N SER A 120 -16.26 -11.84 -2.74
CA SER A 120 -15.97 -11.72 -4.16
C SER A 120 -15.21 -12.98 -4.62
N SER A 121 -15.51 -13.46 -5.82
CA SER A 121 -15.01 -14.74 -6.36
C SER A 121 -13.50 -14.77 -6.65
N GLU A 122 -12.80 -13.64 -6.63
CA GLU A 122 -11.39 -13.56 -7.00
C GLU A 122 -10.50 -13.36 -5.76
N THR A 123 -9.74 -14.39 -5.43
CA THR A 123 -8.65 -14.26 -4.46
C THR A 123 -7.36 -13.90 -5.19
N PRO A 124 -6.68 -12.81 -4.81
CA PRO A 124 -5.44 -12.41 -5.44
C PRO A 124 -4.34 -13.48 -5.22
N SER A 125 -3.49 -13.69 -6.21
CA SER A 125 -2.36 -14.60 -6.10
C SER A 125 -1.34 -14.10 -5.05
N GLY A 126 -0.58 -15.01 -4.44
CA GLY A 126 0.45 -14.63 -3.47
C GLY A 126 1.49 -13.67 -4.08
N TYR A 127 1.84 -13.85 -5.35
CA TYR A 127 2.73 -12.93 -6.07
C TYR A 127 2.15 -11.52 -6.17
N SER A 128 0.88 -11.39 -6.55
CA SER A 128 0.24 -10.07 -6.67
C SER A 128 0.13 -9.36 -5.32
N LEU A 129 -0.09 -10.10 -4.22
CA LEU A 129 -0.10 -9.53 -2.87
C LEU A 129 1.28 -8.97 -2.48
N VAL A 130 2.35 -9.73 -2.70
CA VAL A 130 3.72 -9.27 -2.40
C VAL A 130 4.10 -8.07 -3.24
N ARG A 131 3.87 -8.14 -4.55
CA ARG A 131 4.15 -7.02 -5.47
C ARG A 131 3.40 -5.75 -5.06
N ASN A 132 2.10 -5.87 -4.78
CA ASN A 132 1.29 -4.72 -4.40
C ASN A 132 1.74 -4.14 -3.05
N ALA A 133 2.11 -4.96 -2.08
CA ALA A 133 2.65 -4.49 -0.81
C ALA A 133 3.93 -3.67 -0.99
N ILE A 134 4.87 -4.13 -1.84
CA ILE A 134 6.10 -3.39 -2.15
C ILE A 134 5.77 -2.06 -2.83
N CYS A 135 4.90 -2.09 -3.84
CA CYS A 135 4.50 -0.91 -4.59
C CYS A 135 3.79 0.12 -3.71
N ASP A 136 2.81 -0.31 -2.94
CA ASP A 136 2.02 0.57 -2.07
C ASP A 136 2.91 1.21 -0.99
N GLU A 137 3.77 0.43 -0.31
CA GLU A 137 4.62 0.96 0.75
C GLU A 137 5.69 1.92 0.23
N ALA A 138 6.33 1.64 -0.90
CA ALA A 138 7.28 2.57 -1.52
C ALA A 138 6.60 3.90 -1.88
N HIS A 139 5.39 3.84 -2.41
CA HIS A 139 4.62 5.01 -2.76
C HIS A 139 4.13 5.79 -1.53
N TRP A 140 3.64 5.10 -0.49
CA TRP A 140 3.19 5.72 0.75
C TRP A 140 4.32 6.39 1.52
N MET A 141 5.53 5.82 1.50
CA MET A 141 6.72 6.47 2.06
C MET A 141 7.04 7.78 1.34
N PHE A 142 6.93 7.78 0.02
CA PHE A 142 7.13 9.00 -0.75
C PHE A 142 6.14 10.11 -0.37
N TYR A 143 4.89 9.77 -0.04
CA TYR A 143 3.89 10.73 0.43
C TYR A 143 4.12 11.23 1.87
N ARG A 144 4.78 10.44 2.71
CA ARG A 144 5.16 10.85 4.08
C ARG A 144 6.36 11.79 4.07
N ALA A 145 7.24 11.66 3.10
CA ALA A 145 8.51 12.37 3.03
C ALA A 145 8.40 13.90 3.10
N PRO A 146 7.51 14.61 2.38
CA PRO A 146 7.38 16.06 2.48
C PRO A 146 7.07 16.53 3.89
N ALA A 147 6.06 15.95 4.51
CA ALA A 147 5.61 16.36 5.84
C ALA A 147 6.71 16.10 6.89
N THR A 148 7.40 14.97 6.82
CA THR A 148 8.53 14.65 7.68
C THR A 148 9.69 15.65 7.48
N LEU A 149 9.98 16.00 6.23
CA LEU A 149 11.06 16.96 5.90
C LEU A 149 10.77 18.38 6.40
N PHE A 150 9.50 18.83 6.27
CA PHE A 150 9.12 20.19 6.64
C PHE A 150 8.96 20.38 8.14
N LEU A 151 8.32 19.42 8.77
CA LEU A 151 7.86 19.52 10.15
C LEU A 151 8.83 18.86 11.12
N SER A 152 9.79 18.06 10.60
CA SER A 152 10.74 17.26 11.41
C SER A 152 10.02 16.40 12.47
N ASP A 153 8.78 16.01 12.16
CA ASP A 153 7.87 15.28 13.05
C ASP A 153 7.33 14.05 12.33
N ALA A 154 7.66 12.87 12.85
CA ALA A 154 7.24 11.59 12.28
C ALA A 154 5.71 11.38 12.39
N PHE A 155 5.07 11.89 13.46
CA PHE A 155 3.62 11.76 13.65
C PHE A 155 2.86 12.55 12.58
N LEU A 156 3.27 13.81 12.36
CA LEU A 156 2.70 14.64 11.29
C LEU A 156 3.02 14.06 9.92
N GLY A 157 4.24 13.52 9.72
CA GLY A 157 4.62 12.81 8.51
C GLY A 157 3.70 11.62 8.21
N ALA A 158 3.47 10.76 9.21
CA ALA A 158 2.56 9.62 9.09
C ALA A 158 1.12 10.05 8.82
N SER A 159 0.62 11.05 9.56
CA SER A 159 -0.78 11.51 9.48
C SER A 159 -1.08 12.18 8.14
N ILE A 160 -0.22 13.10 7.70
CA ILE A 160 -0.37 13.79 6.42
C ILE A 160 -0.16 12.80 5.27
N GLY A 161 0.84 11.93 5.35
CA GLY A 161 1.05 10.89 4.35
C GLY A 161 -0.16 9.96 4.21
N PHE A 162 -0.76 9.53 5.32
CA PHE A 162 -2.00 8.75 5.30
C PHE A 162 -3.16 9.52 4.65
N ALA A 163 -3.32 10.80 4.99
CA ALA A 163 -4.34 11.65 4.39
C ALA A 163 -4.13 11.79 2.87
N LEU A 164 -2.89 11.94 2.40
CA LEU A 164 -2.56 12.01 0.97
C LEU A 164 -2.87 10.68 0.26
N VAL A 165 -2.57 9.53 0.87
CA VAL A 165 -2.93 8.20 0.33
C VAL A 165 -4.44 8.06 0.19
N VAL A 166 -5.21 8.42 1.21
CA VAL A 166 -6.68 8.39 1.15
C VAL A 166 -7.20 9.35 0.09
N PHE A 167 -6.63 10.55 0.01
CA PHE A 167 -7.01 11.53 -0.99
C PHE A 167 -6.72 11.03 -2.42
N GLU A 168 -5.57 10.40 -2.67
CA GLU A 168 -5.27 9.76 -3.95
C GLU A 168 -6.31 8.70 -4.31
N TRP A 169 -6.71 7.84 -3.36
CA TRP A 169 -7.77 6.86 -3.61
C TRP A 169 -9.08 7.52 -4.04
N LEU A 170 -9.44 8.65 -3.40
CA LEU A 170 -10.66 9.41 -3.74
C LEU A 170 -10.57 10.12 -5.11
N LEU A 171 -9.36 10.42 -5.60
CA LEU A 171 -9.16 10.95 -6.95
C LEU A 171 -9.47 9.93 -8.05
N ASN A 172 -9.55 8.64 -7.72
CA ASN A 172 -9.99 7.61 -8.66
C ASN A 172 -11.52 7.56 -8.71
N PRO A 173 -12.15 7.91 -9.84
CA PRO A 173 -13.62 7.95 -9.94
C PRO A 173 -14.30 6.59 -9.69
N ARG A 174 -13.56 5.48 -9.86
CA ARG A 174 -14.04 4.12 -9.62
C ARG A 174 -13.90 3.69 -8.15
N PHE A 175 -13.11 4.41 -7.35
CA PHE A 175 -12.80 3.97 -5.99
C PHE A 175 -14.06 3.77 -5.14
N ILE A 176 -14.92 4.78 -5.06
CA ILE A 176 -16.15 4.73 -4.26
C ILE A 176 -17.10 3.64 -4.76
N PRO A 177 -17.56 3.65 -6.04
CA PRO A 177 -18.52 2.64 -6.50
C PRO A 177 -17.97 1.22 -6.43
N THR A 178 -16.66 1.02 -6.64
CA THR A 178 -16.07 -0.31 -6.61
C THR A 178 -15.88 -0.84 -5.19
N ASN A 179 -15.29 -0.04 -4.29
CA ASN A 179 -14.87 -0.52 -2.98
C ASN A 179 -16.00 -0.50 -1.94
N PHE A 180 -17.01 0.38 -2.08
CA PHE A 180 -18.17 0.39 -1.19
C PHE A 180 -19.30 -0.56 -1.62
N ALA A 181 -19.19 -1.17 -2.80
CA ALA A 181 -20.04 -2.30 -3.16
C ALA A 181 -19.86 -3.47 -2.17
N ARG A 182 -20.96 -4.14 -1.81
CA ARG A 182 -20.94 -5.21 -0.80
C ARG A 182 -19.82 -6.24 -0.96
N PRO A 183 -19.56 -6.81 -2.17
CA PRO A 183 -18.54 -7.83 -2.32
C PRO A 183 -17.11 -7.35 -2.06
N ASN A 184 -16.83 -6.06 -2.23
CA ASN A 184 -15.47 -5.52 -2.17
C ASN A 184 -15.12 -4.81 -0.84
N ARG A 185 -16.07 -4.67 0.08
CA ARG A 185 -15.86 -4.00 1.39
C ARG A 185 -14.74 -4.65 2.19
N TRP A 186 -14.57 -5.95 2.07
CA TRP A 186 -13.52 -6.68 2.76
C TRP A 186 -12.13 -6.32 2.24
N SER A 187 -11.99 -6.21 0.93
CA SER A 187 -10.74 -5.75 0.29
C SER A 187 -10.36 -4.34 0.73
N LEU A 188 -11.34 -3.43 0.81
CA LEU A 188 -11.13 -2.09 1.35
C LEU A 188 -10.68 -2.11 2.81
N LEU A 189 -11.31 -2.96 3.65
CA LEU A 189 -10.93 -3.10 5.06
C LEU A 189 -9.49 -3.56 5.20
N ILE A 190 -9.07 -4.59 4.45
CA ILE A 190 -7.67 -5.07 4.45
C ILE A 190 -6.73 -3.92 4.06
N ARG A 191 -7.03 -3.19 3.00
CA ARG A 191 -6.21 -2.07 2.52
C ARG A 191 -6.08 -0.96 3.55
N LEU A 192 -7.17 -0.61 4.23
CA LEU A 192 -7.15 0.36 5.34
C LEU A 192 -6.32 -0.15 6.51
N MET A 193 -6.46 -1.43 6.89
CA MET A 193 -5.66 -2.03 7.96
C MET A 193 -4.16 -2.01 7.62
N CYS A 194 -3.79 -2.30 6.37
CA CYS A 194 -2.40 -2.18 5.90
C CYS A 194 -1.90 -0.73 6.04
N ALA A 195 -2.68 0.25 5.57
CA ALA A 195 -2.28 1.66 5.63
C ALA A 195 -2.13 2.20 7.06
N ILE A 196 -3.06 1.82 7.96
CA ILE A 196 -3.00 2.19 9.39
C ILE A 196 -1.80 1.52 10.07
N SER A 197 -1.60 0.22 9.85
CA SER A 197 -0.48 -0.53 10.45
C SER A 197 0.86 -0.02 9.95
N SER A 198 0.97 0.29 8.67
CA SER A 198 2.15 0.92 8.07
C SER A 198 2.43 2.28 8.70
N GLY A 199 1.39 3.13 8.88
CA GLY A 199 1.52 4.40 9.59
C GLY A 199 2.01 4.24 11.03
N ALA A 200 1.46 3.29 11.78
CA ALA A 200 1.86 3.01 13.15
C ALA A 200 3.32 2.51 13.25
N LEU A 201 3.73 1.61 12.34
CA LEU A 201 5.12 1.14 12.27
C LEU A 201 6.08 2.25 11.87
N TYR A 202 5.67 3.13 10.96
CA TYR A 202 6.47 4.30 10.59
C TYR A 202 6.79 5.19 11.79
N LEU A 203 5.83 5.41 12.68
CA LEU A 203 6.05 6.21 13.89
C LEU A 203 7.15 5.66 14.79
N GLY A 204 7.26 4.33 14.87
CA GLY A 204 8.22 3.68 15.76
C GLY A 204 9.58 3.40 15.12
N THR A 205 9.64 3.24 13.80
CA THR A 205 10.82 2.66 13.14
C THR A 205 11.31 3.42 11.92
N GLN A 206 10.44 4.13 11.22
CA GLN A 206 10.72 4.74 9.90
C GLN A 206 11.38 3.75 8.91
N ASN A 207 11.12 2.44 9.07
CA ASN A 207 11.78 1.36 8.35
C ASN A 207 10.83 0.78 7.30
N LEU A 208 11.10 1.08 6.01
CA LEU A 208 10.30 0.61 4.88
C LEU A 208 10.21 -0.92 4.82
N TRP A 209 11.29 -1.63 5.15
CA TRP A 209 11.31 -3.09 5.07
C TRP A 209 10.33 -3.75 6.04
N LEU A 210 10.22 -3.20 7.26
CA LEU A 210 9.25 -3.67 8.26
C LEU A 210 7.81 -3.34 7.85
N MET A 211 7.58 -2.20 7.23
CA MET A 211 6.25 -1.84 6.71
C MET A 211 5.83 -2.76 5.56
N ILE A 212 6.73 -3.06 4.63
CA ILE A 212 6.49 -4.05 3.55
C ILE A 212 6.17 -5.42 4.16
N ALA A 213 6.97 -5.88 5.13
CA ALA A 213 6.72 -7.16 5.79
C ALA A 213 5.35 -7.21 6.48
N ALA A 214 4.97 -6.13 7.20
CA ALA A 214 3.66 -6.01 7.84
C ALA A 214 2.53 -6.08 6.81
N HIS A 215 2.63 -5.29 5.73
CA HIS A 215 1.64 -5.26 4.67
C HIS A 215 1.45 -6.66 4.06
N ILE A 216 2.53 -7.36 3.73
CA ILE A 216 2.47 -8.73 3.19
C ILE A 216 1.76 -9.68 4.18
N VAL A 217 2.16 -9.67 5.45
CA VAL A 217 1.56 -10.57 6.46
C VAL A 217 0.08 -10.28 6.67
N ILE A 218 -0.31 -9.01 6.74
CA ILE A 218 -1.71 -8.59 6.88
C ILE A 218 -2.53 -9.01 5.66
N ALA A 219 -2.03 -8.73 4.46
CA ALA A 219 -2.71 -9.07 3.21
C ALA A 219 -2.89 -10.59 3.04
N LEU A 220 -1.85 -11.39 3.34
CA LEU A 220 -1.92 -12.86 3.33
C LEU A 220 -2.90 -13.39 4.37
N THR A 221 -2.88 -12.84 5.58
CA THR A 221 -3.80 -13.25 6.65
C THR A 221 -5.24 -12.96 6.25
N GLY A 222 -5.52 -11.77 5.72
CA GLY A 222 -6.83 -11.38 5.23
C GLY A 222 -7.33 -12.28 4.10
N SER A 223 -6.46 -12.57 3.12
CA SER A 223 -6.77 -13.46 2.00
C SER A 223 -7.12 -14.88 2.47
N ARG A 224 -6.34 -15.47 3.39
CA ARG A 224 -6.61 -16.80 3.97
C ARG A 224 -7.93 -16.84 4.74
N LEU A 225 -8.25 -15.79 5.49
CA LEU A 225 -9.53 -15.71 6.21
C LEU A 225 -10.72 -15.72 5.25
N VAL A 226 -10.63 -14.99 4.13
CA VAL A 226 -11.66 -15.01 3.09
C VAL A 226 -11.82 -16.40 2.49
N GLN A 227 -10.73 -17.07 2.13
CA GLN A 227 -10.75 -18.44 1.58
C GLN A 227 -11.41 -19.42 2.55
N ASN A 228 -11.06 -19.38 3.84
CA ASN A 228 -11.62 -20.27 4.85
C ASN A 228 -13.14 -20.06 5.06
N VAL A 229 -13.63 -18.82 4.93
CA VAL A 229 -15.07 -18.53 5.02
C VAL A 229 -15.81 -19.06 3.79
N LEU A 230 -15.17 -18.97 2.60
CA LEU A 230 -15.70 -19.51 1.35
C LEU A 230 -15.87 -21.01 1.41
N SER A 231 -14.80 -21.74 1.74
CA SER A 231 -14.81 -23.20 1.79
C SER A 231 -15.93 -23.70 2.70
N ARG A 232 -16.07 -23.10 3.89
CA ARG A 232 -17.14 -23.48 4.83
C ARG A 232 -18.55 -23.22 4.29
N LYS A 233 -18.76 -22.12 3.53
CA LYS A 233 -20.08 -21.85 2.94
C LYS A 233 -20.43 -22.84 1.84
N ILE A 234 -19.45 -23.30 1.06
CA ILE A 234 -19.64 -24.33 0.03
C ILE A 234 -20.02 -25.65 0.68
N GLU A 235 -19.25 -26.10 1.69
CA GLU A 235 -19.53 -27.34 2.43
C GLU A 235 -20.95 -27.37 3.05
N LEU A 236 -21.37 -26.24 3.65
CA LEU A 236 -22.71 -26.14 4.24
C LEU A 236 -23.84 -26.21 3.19
N ASN A 237 -23.62 -25.64 2.01
CA ASN A 237 -24.59 -25.70 0.92
C ASN A 237 -24.68 -27.10 0.31
N GLU A 238 -23.56 -27.83 0.21
CA GLU A 238 -23.54 -29.21 -0.28
C GLU A 238 -24.24 -30.20 0.69
N GLN A 239 -24.19 -29.92 1.99
CA GLN A 239 -24.89 -30.73 3.02
C GLN A 239 -26.38 -30.44 3.11
N ALA A 240 -26.86 -29.35 2.53
CA ALA A 240 -28.28 -28.95 2.56
C ALA A 240 -29.07 -29.44 1.33
N VAL A 241 -28.42 -30.06 0.35
CA VAL A 241 -28.99 -30.67 -0.86
C VAL A 241 -29.04 -32.17 -0.69
#